data_134adf091366ee62f6fcae0425fcf56f
#
_entry.id   134adf091366ee62f6fcae0425fcf56f
#
_cell.length_a   1.000
_cell.length_b   1.000
_cell.length_c   1.000
_cell.angle_alpha   90.00
_cell.angle_beta   90.00
_cell.angle_gamma   90.00
#
_symmetry.space_group_name_H-M   'P 1'
#
loop_
_entity.id
_entity.type
_entity.pdbx_description
1 polymer ?
#
loop_
_entity_poly.entity_id
_entity_poly.type
_entity_poly.pdbx_seq_one_letter_code
_entity_poly.pdbx_strand_id
1 'polypeptide(L)'
;MDYTKSTGARIAGAILFAWMPMGANVDAAEAPAPRVVDLKAPDGIMLKATYFAAGKPGPGVLLLHQCNRQRKVWDDLAGRLAASGVNVLTMDFRGFGESGGTPLDKMPPEEINKSIEEKWPGDVDTAFRYLIAQPGVSHKIVGGGGASCGVNQAVQLARRHAEVKSLMLLSEGTDAAGRKYLRESPKVQLFMAVADDDDDRGVVEIMQWLYALSPNPGNKLEHYAVGGHGVEMFKAHEDLEGMIVEWFGRTLTANPTVSAKRAAAKPVSHEIQFLEMVDQPGGVAKATKMYEEARQKDPKVVLFSEVVMNRVGYEHLQAGDVKGAIELLKLNVEAYPNSPNVYDSVSDAYLAAGRNELALENAKKALQYLQKDTTDPQTYKDGIKANAEEKLKKLAEGPK
;
A
#
# COMPACT_ATOMS: atom_id res chain seq x y z
N MET A 1 22.93 -87.22 -39.11
CA MET A 1 21.77 -87.45 -40.00
C MET A 1 21.04 -86.17 -40.11
N ASP A 2 21.39 -85.47 -41.12
CA ASP A 2 20.65 -85.23 -42.37
C ASP A 2 19.48 -84.30 -42.25
N TYR A 3 19.73 -83.17 -42.82
CA TYR A 3 19.00 -82.37 -43.89
C TYR A 3 17.63 -81.81 -43.44
N THR A 4 17.28 -80.60 -43.78
CA THR A 4 17.29 -79.88 -45.08
C THR A 4 17.15 -78.37 -44.91
N LYS A 5 17.75 -77.57 -45.83
CA LYS A 5 17.62 -76.18 -46.05
C LYS A 5 16.25 -75.79 -46.63
N SER A 6 15.65 -74.71 -46.17
CA SER A 6 14.63 -74.02 -46.96
C SER A 6 14.94 -72.47 -46.98
N THR A 7 15.22 -72.02 -48.18
CA THR A 7 15.40 -70.59 -48.54
C THR A 7 14.04 -69.89 -48.62
N GLY A 8 13.86 -68.84 -47.84
CA GLY A 8 12.70 -67.97 -47.93
C GLY A 8 13.13 -66.54 -48.17
N ALA A 9 12.74 -66.00 -49.29
CA ALA A 9 13.04 -64.63 -49.80
C ALA A 9 12.53 -63.56 -48.88
N ARG A 10 13.38 -62.60 -48.50
CA ARG A 10 12.99 -61.38 -47.79
C ARG A 10 12.61 -60.31 -48.81
N ILE A 11 11.33 -59.91 -48.82
CA ILE A 11 10.81 -58.74 -49.48
C ILE A 11 11.05 -57.56 -48.51
N ALA A 12 11.95 -56.62 -48.89
CA ALA A 12 12.17 -55.36 -48.17
C ALA A 12 11.11 -54.36 -48.66
N GLY A 13 10.11 -54.15 -47.82
CA GLY A 13 9.17 -53.04 -47.96
C GLY A 13 9.77 -51.76 -47.36
N ALA A 14 10.21 -50.86 -48.19
CA ALA A 14 10.59 -49.50 -47.75
C ALA A 14 9.36 -48.67 -47.42
N ILE A 15 9.13 -48.44 -46.09
CA ILE A 15 8.12 -47.47 -45.63
C ILE A 15 8.79 -46.09 -45.63
N LEU A 16 8.46 -45.27 -46.63
CA LEU A 16 8.78 -43.85 -46.64
C LEU A 16 7.93 -43.14 -45.57
N PHE A 17 8.55 -42.79 -44.43
CA PHE A 17 7.97 -41.81 -43.50
C PHE A 17 8.15 -40.43 -44.12
N ALA A 18 7.05 -39.84 -44.59
CA ALA A 18 6.99 -38.42 -44.95
C ALA A 18 7.03 -37.60 -43.66
N TRP A 19 8.15 -37.01 -43.39
CA TRP A 19 8.31 -36.00 -42.27
C TRP A 19 7.65 -34.71 -42.74
N MET A 20 6.42 -34.45 -42.29
CA MET A 20 5.81 -33.10 -42.37
C MET A 20 6.41 -32.25 -41.28
N PRO A 21 7.03 -31.09 -41.60
CA PRO A 21 7.38 -30.13 -40.57
C PRO A 21 6.09 -29.42 -40.12
N MET A 22 5.52 -29.84 -38.97
CA MET A 22 4.56 -29.04 -38.24
C MET A 22 5.31 -27.97 -37.42
N GLY A 23 5.80 -26.96 -38.12
CA GLY A 23 6.23 -25.71 -37.54
C GLY A 23 5.11 -24.69 -37.67
N ALA A 24 4.07 -24.84 -36.88
CA ALA A 24 3.22 -23.67 -36.63
C ALA A 24 3.98 -22.79 -35.63
N ASN A 25 4.72 -21.80 -36.16
CA ASN A 25 5.04 -20.64 -35.36
C ASN A 25 3.70 -20.02 -34.97
N VAL A 26 3.25 -20.28 -33.74
CA VAL A 26 2.25 -19.44 -33.11
C VAL A 26 2.99 -18.12 -32.82
N ASP A 27 2.90 -17.18 -33.76
CA ASP A 27 3.25 -15.79 -33.49
C ASP A 27 2.48 -15.42 -32.22
N ALA A 28 3.20 -15.20 -31.14
CA ALA A 28 2.61 -14.61 -29.94
C ALA A 28 2.09 -13.23 -30.40
N ALA A 29 0.78 -13.11 -30.56
CA ALA A 29 0.16 -11.87 -30.99
C ALA A 29 0.65 -10.77 -30.02
N GLU A 30 1.29 -9.77 -30.56
CA GLU A 30 1.76 -8.61 -29.79
C GLU A 30 0.58 -8.00 -29.06
N ALA A 31 0.77 -7.68 -27.76
CA ALA A 31 -0.32 -7.08 -26.97
C ALA A 31 -0.80 -5.78 -27.65
N PRO A 32 -2.12 -5.53 -27.70
CA PRO A 32 -2.64 -4.32 -28.32
C PRO A 32 -2.06 -3.04 -27.73
N ALA A 33 -1.89 -2.01 -28.54
CA ALA A 33 -1.40 -0.71 -28.08
C ALA A 33 -2.26 -0.17 -26.93
N PRO A 34 -1.65 0.46 -25.89
CA PRO A 34 -2.37 1.08 -24.79
C PRO A 34 -3.38 2.12 -25.26
N ARG A 35 -4.52 2.19 -24.59
CA ARG A 35 -5.61 3.11 -24.94
C ARG A 35 -5.91 4.04 -23.78
N VAL A 36 -5.74 5.35 -23.99
CA VAL A 36 -6.19 6.38 -23.04
C VAL A 36 -7.71 6.46 -23.05
N VAL A 37 -8.30 6.54 -21.88
CA VAL A 37 -9.76 6.56 -21.70
C VAL A 37 -10.19 7.61 -20.70
N ASP A 38 -11.39 8.15 -20.92
CA ASP A 38 -12.07 9.07 -20.02
C ASP A 38 -13.05 8.32 -19.14
N LEU A 39 -12.98 8.54 -17.83
CA LEU A 39 -13.89 7.96 -16.85
C LEU A 39 -14.61 9.10 -16.13
N LYS A 40 -15.93 9.02 -16.05
CA LYS A 40 -16.72 10.03 -15.35
C LYS A 40 -16.94 9.60 -13.90
N ALA A 41 -16.34 10.34 -12.96
CA ALA A 41 -16.54 10.15 -11.53
C ALA A 41 -18.00 10.39 -11.11
N PRO A 42 -18.45 9.90 -9.95
CA PRO A 42 -19.84 10.05 -9.49
C PRO A 42 -20.31 11.51 -9.40
N ASP A 43 -19.40 12.44 -9.09
CA ASP A 43 -19.67 13.88 -9.02
C ASP A 43 -19.46 14.63 -10.34
N GLY A 44 -19.21 13.89 -11.42
CA GLY A 44 -19.09 14.43 -12.77
C GLY A 44 -17.68 14.83 -13.19
N ILE A 45 -16.67 14.76 -12.32
CA ILE A 45 -15.26 15.01 -12.67
C ILE A 45 -14.82 13.97 -13.71
N MET A 46 -14.09 14.44 -14.74
CA MET A 46 -13.49 13.55 -15.73
C MET A 46 -12.11 13.10 -15.28
N LEU A 47 -11.95 11.78 -15.15
CA LEU A 47 -10.69 11.14 -14.79
C LEU A 47 -10.03 10.56 -16.04
N LYS A 48 -8.71 10.58 -16.10
CA LYS A 48 -7.92 9.94 -17.14
C LYS A 48 -7.36 8.61 -16.66
N ALA A 49 -7.46 7.61 -17.53
CA ALA A 49 -6.88 6.30 -17.30
C ALA A 49 -6.23 5.78 -18.58
N THR A 50 -5.34 4.80 -18.45
CA THR A 50 -4.75 4.09 -19.59
C THR A 50 -5.06 2.60 -19.45
N TYR A 51 -5.70 2.03 -20.44
CA TYR A 51 -6.03 0.60 -20.49
C TYR A 51 -5.02 -0.15 -21.36
N PHE A 52 -4.37 -1.15 -20.79
CA PHE A 52 -3.44 -2.06 -21.44
C PHE A 52 -4.13 -3.42 -21.59
N ALA A 53 -4.55 -3.74 -22.80
CA ALA A 53 -5.22 -5.01 -23.08
C ALA A 53 -4.21 -6.14 -23.23
N ALA A 54 -4.51 -7.29 -22.63
CA ALA A 54 -3.68 -8.49 -22.77
C ALA A 54 -3.80 -9.19 -24.14
N GLY A 55 -4.69 -8.74 -25.02
CA GLY A 55 -4.96 -9.36 -26.32
C GLY A 55 -5.66 -10.72 -26.25
N LYS A 56 -5.91 -11.23 -25.07
CA LYS A 56 -6.59 -12.51 -24.77
C LYS A 56 -7.38 -12.40 -23.48
N PRO A 57 -8.40 -13.27 -23.26
CA PRO A 57 -9.11 -13.31 -21.98
C PRO A 57 -8.13 -13.59 -20.82
N GLY A 58 -8.27 -12.83 -19.73
CA GLY A 58 -7.39 -12.92 -18.57
C GLY A 58 -7.89 -12.12 -17.37
N PRO A 59 -7.16 -12.14 -16.25
CA PRO A 59 -7.45 -11.32 -15.08
C PRO A 59 -7.25 -9.84 -15.36
N GLY A 60 -7.83 -8.99 -14.50
CA GLY A 60 -7.61 -7.54 -14.50
C GLY A 60 -6.76 -7.10 -13.31
N VAL A 61 -6.00 -6.03 -13.47
CA VAL A 61 -5.27 -5.34 -12.39
C VAL A 61 -5.50 -3.83 -12.51
N LEU A 62 -5.87 -3.19 -11.39
CA LEU A 62 -5.94 -1.72 -11.29
C LEU A 62 -4.72 -1.22 -10.53
N LEU A 63 -3.94 -0.29 -11.12
CA LEU A 63 -2.76 0.31 -10.52
C LEU A 63 -2.99 1.79 -10.19
N LEU A 64 -2.66 2.17 -8.96
CA LEU A 64 -2.91 3.47 -8.34
C LEU A 64 -1.58 4.14 -7.98
N HIS A 65 -1.33 5.34 -8.52
CA HIS A 65 -0.05 6.02 -8.38
C HIS A 65 0.15 6.68 -7.01
N GLN A 66 1.38 7.04 -6.68
CA GLN A 66 1.73 7.82 -5.49
C GLN A 66 1.45 9.32 -5.68
N CYS A 67 1.29 10.05 -4.57
CA CYS A 67 0.79 11.42 -4.57
C CYS A 67 1.71 12.46 -5.24
N ASN A 68 2.95 12.15 -5.54
CA ASN A 68 3.87 13.02 -6.29
C ASN A 68 4.10 12.56 -7.74
N ARG A 69 3.28 11.64 -8.25
CA ARG A 69 3.36 11.07 -9.60
C ARG A 69 1.98 11.08 -10.26
N GLN A 70 1.89 10.44 -11.43
CA GLN A 70 0.68 10.25 -12.24
C GLN A 70 0.68 8.84 -12.82
N ARG A 71 -0.45 8.40 -13.43
CA ARG A 71 -0.65 7.04 -13.96
C ARG A 71 0.49 6.49 -14.83
N LYS A 72 1.18 7.37 -15.57
CA LYS A 72 2.26 6.98 -16.51
C LYS A 72 3.48 6.35 -15.83
N VAL A 73 3.62 6.47 -14.50
CA VAL A 73 4.69 5.77 -13.77
C VAL A 73 4.57 4.26 -13.84
N TRP A 74 3.39 3.77 -14.21
CA TRP A 74 3.09 2.34 -14.35
C TRP A 74 3.23 1.80 -15.77
N ASP A 75 3.58 2.63 -16.78
CA ASP A 75 3.49 2.24 -18.18
C ASP A 75 4.35 1.00 -18.51
N ASP A 76 5.57 0.91 -17.98
CA ASP A 76 6.47 -0.24 -18.20
C ASP A 76 5.90 -1.49 -17.52
N LEU A 77 5.56 -1.43 -16.23
CA LEU A 77 4.96 -2.54 -15.49
C LEU A 77 3.63 -2.99 -16.12
N ALA A 78 2.77 -2.04 -16.51
CA ALA A 78 1.49 -2.35 -17.14
C ALA A 78 1.66 -3.02 -18.50
N GLY A 79 2.62 -2.58 -19.29
CA GLY A 79 3.00 -3.21 -20.56
C GLY A 79 3.48 -4.65 -20.37
N ARG A 80 4.36 -4.89 -19.40
CA ARG A 80 4.87 -6.23 -19.06
C ARG A 80 3.75 -7.15 -18.56
N LEU A 81 2.84 -6.65 -17.72
CA LEU A 81 1.66 -7.37 -17.27
C LEU A 81 0.73 -7.73 -18.42
N ALA A 82 0.46 -6.78 -19.35
CA ALA A 82 -0.36 -7.03 -20.53
C ALA A 82 0.25 -8.11 -21.41
N ALA A 83 1.57 -8.04 -21.68
CA ALA A 83 2.29 -9.07 -22.43
C ALA A 83 2.23 -10.46 -21.76
N SER A 84 2.16 -10.51 -20.42
CA SER A 84 1.99 -11.77 -19.66
C SER A 84 0.55 -12.32 -19.67
N GLY A 85 -0.42 -11.55 -20.15
CA GLY A 85 -1.83 -11.95 -20.23
C GLY A 85 -2.72 -11.39 -19.14
N VAL A 86 -2.29 -10.31 -18.48
CA VAL A 86 -3.05 -9.58 -17.46
C VAL A 86 -3.53 -8.26 -18.04
N ASN A 87 -4.83 -7.99 -18.04
CA ASN A 87 -5.38 -6.70 -18.47
C ASN A 87 -5.14 -5.65 -17.37
N VAL A 88 -4.61 -4.49 -17.70
CA VAL A 88 -4.26 -3.49 -16.71
C VAL A 88 -4.99 -2.18 -16.98
N LEU A 89 -5.47 -1.55 -15.93
CA LEU A 89 -5.90 -0.15 -15.95
C LEU A 89 -5.03 0.65 -14.98
N THR A 90 -4.46 1.73 -15.46
CA THR A 90 -3.81 2.76 -14.62
C THR A 90 -4.66 4.01 -14.66
N MET A 91 -4.76 4.76 -13.56
CA MET A 91 -5.55 5.99 -13.54
C MET A 91 -4.80 7.13 -12.86
N ASP A 92 -5.06 8.34 -13.31
CA ASP A 92 -4.74 9.54 -12.54
C ASP A 92 -5.85 9.79 -11.52
N PHE A 93 -5.49 9.94 -10.25
CA PHE A 93 -6.42 10.47 -9.26
C PHE A 93 -6.88 11.87 -9.66
N ARG A 94 -8.07 12.29 -9.19
CA ARG A 94 -8.53 13.68 -9.38
C ARG A 94 -7.49 14.68 -8.92
N GLY A 95 -7.27 15.73 -9.69
CA GLY A 95 -6.26 16.76 -9.43
C GLY A 95 -4.83 16.36 -9.82
N PHE A 96 -4.63 15.16 -10.42
CA PHE A 96 -3.33 14.69 -10.91
C PHE A 96 -3.32 14.48 -12.42
N GLY A 97 -2.15 14.59 -13.00
CA GLY A 97 -1.89 14.26 -14.40
C GLY A 97 -2.85 14.96 -15.36
N GLU A 98 -3.63 14.17 -16.09
CA GLU A 98 -4.63 14.66 -17.05
C GLU A 98 -6.08 14.54 -16.52
N SER A 99 -6.28 14.09 -15.27
CA SER A 99 -7.57 14.08 -14.61
C SER A 99 -8.02 15.47 -14.21
N GLY A 100 -9.32 15.71 -14.27
CA GLY A 100 -9.94 16.93 -13.73
C GLY A 100 -9.89 16.98 -12.21
N GLY A 101 -10.37 18.08 -11.66
CA GLY A 101 -10.37 18.36 -10.23
C GLY A 101 -9.29 19.37 -9.83
N THR A 102 -9.34 19.81 -8.58
CA THR A 102 -8.36 20.76 -8.03
C THR A 102 -7.08 19.97 -7.66
N PRO A 103 -5.88 20.41 -8.09
CA PRO A 103 -4.61 19.83 -7.64
C PRO A 103 -4.45 19.93 -6.12
N LEU A 104 -3.88 18.88 -5.49
CA LEU A 104 -3.74 18.84 -4.02
C LEU A 104 -2.92 20.01 -3.47
N ASP A 105 -1.88 20.43 -4.18
CA ASP A 105 -1.02 21.57 -3.82
C ASP A 105 -1.75 22.94 -3.84
N LYS A 106 -2.95 22.98 -4.39
CA LYS A 106 -3.85 24.15 -4.44
C LYS A 106 -5.06 24.03 -3.54
N MET A 107 -5.19 22.91 -2.82
CA MET A 107 -6.28 22.70 -1.87
C MET A 107 -5.87 23.19 -0.47
N PRO A 108 -6.80 23.78 0.32
CA PRO A 108 -6.61 23.93 1.75
C PRO A 108 -6.37 22.55 2.42
N PRO A 109 -5.51 22.48 3.46
CA PRO A 109 -5.18 21.21 4.11
C PRO A 109 -6.40 20.40 4.56
N GLU A 110 -7.45 21.07 5.05
CA GLU A 110 -8.70 20.42 5.49
C GLU A 110 -9.49 19.79 4.34
N GLU A 111 -9.33 20.30 3.11
CA GLU A 111 -9.99 19.75 1.91
C GLU A 111 -9.22 18.58 1.32
N ILE A 112 -7.90 18.50 1.53
CA ILE A 112 -7.05 17.41 1.03
C ILE A 112 -7.53 16.08 1.61
N ASN A 113 -7.60 15.96 2.94
CA ASN A 113 -8.05 14.74 3.61
C ASN A 113 -9.47 14.36 3.19
N LYS A 114 -10.37 15.34 3.15
CA LYS A 114 -11.75 15.14 2.69
C LYS A 114 -11.82 14.63 1.24
N SER A 115 -10.97 15.14 0.36
CA SER A 115 -10.90 14.67 -1.03
C SER A 115 -10.43 13.21 -1.08
N ILE A 116 -9.37 12.86 -0.34
CA ILE A 116 -8.79 11.51 -0.31
C ILE A 116 -9.75 10.50 0.31
N GLU A 117 -10.45 10.87 1.38
CA GLU A 117 -11.33 9.95 2.13
C GLU A 117 -12.72 9.81 1.49
N GLU A 118 -13.32 10.90 1.00
CA GLU A 118 -14.69 10.89 0.52
C GLU A 118 -14.83 10.76 -1.02
N LYS A 119 -13.86 11.27 -1.81
CA LYS A 119 -13.99 11.33 -3.28
C LYS A 119 -13.20 10.23 -3.99
N TRP A 120 -11.96 10.00 -3.58
CA TRP A 120 -11.11 9.01 -4.22
C TRP A 120 -11.69 7.59 -4.22
N PRO A 121 -12.37 7.11 -3.16
CA PRO A 121 -13.01 5.79 -3.23
C PRO A 121 -14.00 5.65 -4.39
N GLY A 122 -14.80 6.66 -4.66
CA GLY A 122 -15.73 6.68 -5.80
C GLY A 122 -15.04 6.72 -7.17
N ASP A 123 -13.91 7.42 -7.26
CA ASP A 123 -13.08 7.47 -8.47
C ASP A 123 -12.47 6.09 -8.76
N VAL A 124 -11.89 5.47 -7.74
CA VAL A 124 -11.28 4.14 -7.82
C VAL A 124 -12.34 3.08 -8.18
N ASP A 125 -13.53 3.15 -7.59
CA ASP A 125 -14.63 2.26 -7.93
C ASP A 125 -15.11 2.46 -9.38
N THR A 126 -15.03 3.69 -9.90
CA THR A 126 -15.36 3.98 -11.30
C THR A 126 -14.34 3.34 -12.25
N ALA A 127 -13.05 3.46 -11.94
CA ALA A 127 -11.97 2.81 -12.68
C ALA A 127 -12.07 1.27 -12.60
N PHE A 128 -12.36 0.73 -11.43
CA PHE A 128 -12.56 -0.70 -11.24
C PHE A 128 -13.71 -1.24 -12.07
N ARG A 129 -14.88 -0.58 -12.05
CA ARG A 129 -16.02 -0.97 -12.87
C ARG A 129 -15.71 -0.91 -14.37
N TYR A 130 -14.96 0.11 -14.81
CA TYR A 130 -14.51 0.20 -16.19
C TYR A 130 -13.62 -1.00 -16.56
N LEU A 131 -12.64 -1.34 -15.72
CA LEU A 131 -11.71 -2.45 -15.95
C LEU A 131 -12.45 -3.77 -16.12
N ILE A 132 -13.32 -4.12 -15.17
CA ILE A 132 -14.03 -5.40 -15.21
C ILE A 132 -15.08 -5.48 -16.32
N ALA A 133 -15.55 -4.33 -16.85
CA ALA A 133 -16.49 -4.29 -17.98
C ALA A 133 -15.80 -4.50 -19.34
N GLN A 134 -14.46 -4.53 -19.41
CA GLN A 134 -13.77 -4.73 -20.68
C GLN A 134 -13.92 -6.17 -21.17
N PRO A 135 -14.13 -6.37 -22.49
CA PRO A 135 -14.23 -7.71 -23.06
C PRO A 135 -13.03 -8.59 -22.69
N GLY A 136 -13.32 -9.79 -22.21
CA GLY A 136 -12.31 -10.78 -21.84
C GLY A 136 -11.67 -10.59 -20.47
N VAL A 137 -11.98 -9.54 -19.72
CA VAL A 137 -11.51 -9.39 -18.34
C VAL A 137 -12.31 -10.27 -17.39
N SER A 138 -11.63 -11.02 -16.53
CA SER A 138 -12.25 -11.87 -15.52
C SER A 138 -13.00 -11.01 -14.48
N HIS A 139 -14.24 -11.36 -14.20
CA HIS A 139 -15.05 -10.75 -13.14
C HIS A 139 -14.88 -11.43 -11.76
N LYS A 140 -14.12 -12.52 -11.69
CA LYS A 140 -14.03 -13.35 -10.46
C LYS A 140 -12.75 -13.14 -9.68
N ILE A 141 -11.68 -12.80 -10.39
CA ILE A 141 -10.34 -12.69 -9.82
C ILE A 141 -9.69 -11.47 -10.45
N VAL A 142 -9.46 -10.46 -9.64
CA VAL A 142 -8.85 -9.19 -10.01
C VAL A 142 -7.72 -8.89 -9.04
N GLY A 143 -6.68 -8.22 -9.52
CA GLY A 143 -5.63 -7.65 -8.71
C GLY A 143 -5.80 -6.14 -8.52
N GLY A 144 -5.17 -5.62 -7.51
CA GLY A 144 -5.00 -4.20 -7.28
C GLY A 144 -3.55 -3.89 -6.90
N GLY A 145 -3.12 -2.67 -7.14
CA GLY A 145 -1.80 -2.26 -6.67
C GLY A 145 -1.75 -0.76 -6.44
N GLY A 146 -0.88 -0.36 -5.53
CA GLY A 146 -0.66 1.05 -5.24
C GLY A 146 0.73 1.31 -4.71
N ALA A 147 1.18 2.56 -4.87
CA ALA A 147 2.37 3.08 -4.24
C ALA A 147 2.00 4.28 -3.39
N SER A 148 2.60 4.44 -2.20
CA SER A 148 2.35 5.55 -1.29
C SER A 148 0.84 5.74 -1.06
N CYS A 149 0.29 6.93 -1.23
CA CYS A 149 -1.15 7.20 -1.07
C CYS A 149 -2.08 6.27 -1.89
N GLY A 150 -1.58 5.64 -2.95
CA GLY A 150 -2.30 4.61 -3.71
C GLY A 150 -2.47 3.28 -2.96
N VAL A 151 -1.63 2.99 -1.96
CA VAL A 151 -1.68 1.76 -1.17
C VAL A 151 -2.97 1.65 -0.39
N ASN A 152 -3.31 2.68 0.40
CA ASN A 152 -4.57 2.66 1.15
C ASN A 152 -5.77 2.49 0.21
N GLN A 153 -5.78 3.18 -0.93
CA GLN A 153 -6.86 3.07 -1.91
C GLN A 153 -6.98 1.66 -2.51
N ALA A 154 -5.85 0.97 -2.75
CA ALA A 154 -5.84 -0.41 -3.24
C ALA A 154 -6.39 -1.40 -2.18
N VAL A 155 -6.02 -1.22 -0.91
CA VAL A 155 -6.57 -2.03 0.19
C VAL A 155 -8.06 -1.77 0.39
N GLN A 156 -8.49 -0.49 0.37
CA GLN A 156 -9.90 -0.13 0.47
C GLN A 156 -10.71 -0.64 -0.73
N LEU A 157 -10.13 -0.68 -1.94
CA LEU A 157 -10.75 -1.34 -3.10
C LEU A 157 -11.01 -2.81 -2.81
N ALA A 158 -10.00 -3.55 -2.32
CA ALA A 158 -10.16 -4.97 -1.99
C ALA A 158 -11.20 -5.20 -0.87
N ARG A 159 -11.34 -4.25 0.06
CA ARG A 159 -12.36 -4.29 1.11
C ARG A 159 -13.78 -4.12 0.57
N ARG A 160 -13.95 -3.29 -0.48
CA ARG A 160 -15.27 -3.05 -1.11
C ARG A 160 -15.62 -4.10 -2.18
N HIS A 161 -14.61 -4.72 -2.80
CA HIS A 161 -14.77 -5.63 -3.96
C HIS A 161 -14.13 -6.98 -3.68
N ALA A 162 -14.96 -7.96 -3.34
CA ALA A 162 -14.52 -9.31 -2.97
C ALA A 162 -13.82 -10.08 -4.11
N GLU A 163 -13.88 -9.59 -5.33
CA GLU A 163 -13.17 -10.07 -6.50
C GLU A 163 -11.67 -9.77 -6.46
N VAL A 164 -11.26 -8.74 -5.72
CA VAL A 164 -9.84 -8.39 -5.56
C VAL A 164 -9.19 -9.38 -4.59
N LYS A 165 -8.28 -10.21 -5.11
CA LYS A 165 -7.66 -11.32 -4.41
C LYS A 165 -6.15 -11.21 -4.25
N SER A 166 -5.52 -10.31 -4.99
CA SER A 166 -4.07 -10.10 -4.97
C SER A 166 -3.78 -8.61 -4.97
N LEU A 167 -2.92 -8.19 -4.08
CA LEU A 167 -2.50 -6.79 -3.94
C LEU A 167 -0.99 -6.65 -4.08
N MET A 168 -0.56 -5.56 -4.70
CA MET A 168 0.82 -5.07 -4.73
C MET A 168 0.86 -3.71 -4.02
N LEU A 169 1.66 -3.60 -2.95
CA LEU A 169 1.72 -2.45 -2.06
C LEU A 169 3.17 -1.97 -1.95
N LEU A 170 3.44 -0.73 -2.34
CA LEU A 170 4.78 -0.14 -2.35
C LEU A 170 4.85 1.08 -1.41
N SER A 171 5.71 1.01 -0.39
CA SER A 171 6.07 2.15 0.48
C SER A 171 4.89 2.90 1.09
N GLU A 172 3.95 2.23 1.73
CA GLU A 172 2.91 2.85 2.55
C GLU A 172 2.04 1.80 3.24
N GLY A 173 1.34 2.24 4.29
CA GLY A 173 0.35 1.46 5.02
C GLY A 173 -1.08 1.66 4.55
N THR A 174 -1.98 1.20 5.39
CA THR A 174 -3.43 1.43 5.25
C THR A 174 -4.01 1.84 6.61
N ASP A 175 -5.15 2.48 6.60
CA ASP A 175 -5.86 2.89 7.82
C ASP A 175 -6.33 1.69 8.67
N ALA A 176 -6.85 1.97 9.87
CA ALA A 176 -7.32 0.94 10.80
C ALA A 176 -8.37 0.00 10.18
N ALA A 177 -9.25 0.51 9.30
CA ALA A 177 -10.26 -0.30 8.63
C ALA A 177 -9.63 -1.26 7.60
N GLY A 178 -8.61 -0.80 6.87
CA GLY A 178 -7.82 -1.62 5.96
C GLY A 178 -7.01 -2.67 6.70
N ARG A 179 -6.35 -2.32 7.81
CA ARG A 179 -5.62 -3.28 8.66
C ARG A 179 -6.55 -4.37 9.20
N LYS A 180 -7.72 -3.98 9.71
CA LYS A 180 -8.75 -4.94 10.14
C LYS A 180 -9.16 -5.88 9.00
N TYR A 181 -9.42 -5.33 7.81
CA TYR A 181 -9.78 -6.13 6.64
C TYR A 181 -8.69 -7.13 6.26
N LEU A 182 -7.43 -6.73 6.20
CA LEU A 182 -6.31 -7.61 5.86
C LEU A 182 -6.13 -8.73 6.89
N ARG A 183 -6.30 -8.42 8.17
CA ARG A 183 -6.24 -9.40 9.28
C ARG A 183 -7.33 -10.46 9.18
N GLU A 184 -8.52 -10.08 8.74
CA GLU A 184 -9.69 -10.96 8.61
C GLU A 184 -9.78 -11.65 7.22
N SER A 185 -8.86 -11.36 6.29
CA SER A 185 -8.91 -11.80 4.88
C SER A 185 -7.78 -12.77 4.50
N PRO A 186 -7.81 -14.03 4.98
CA PRO A 186 -6.73 -15.00 4.73
C PRO A 186 -6.56 -15.39 3.26
N LYS A 187 -7.51 -15.06 2.41
CA LYS A 187 -7.47 -15.36 0.97
C LYS A 187 -6.87 -14.25 0.12
N VAL A 188 -6.69 -13.06 0.68
CA VAL A 188 -6.01 -11.95 -0.01
C VAL A 188 -4.50 -12.15 0.10
N GLN A 189 -3.82 -12.09 -1.05
CA GLN A 189 -2.38 -12.27 -1.15
C GLN A 189 -1.71 -10.92 -1.34
N LEU A 190 -0.63 -10.66 -0.58
CA LEU A 190 0.09 -9.39 -0.59
C LEU A 190 1.51 -9.59 -1.15
N PHE A 191 1.85 -8.84 -2.19
CA PHE A 191 3.23 -8.51 -2.55
C PHE A 191 3.52 -7.11 -2.02
N MET A 192 4.57 -6.97 -1.26
CA MET A 192 4.94 -5.72 -0.63
C MET A 192 6.40 -5.41 -0.89
N ALA A 193 6.76 -4.13 -1.06
CA ALA A 193 8.15 -3.71 -1.15
C ALA A 193 8.37 -2.36 -0.46
N VAL A 194 9.52 -2.23 0.20
CA VAL A 194 9.93 -1.04 0.94
C VAL A 194 11.46 -0.95 0.99
N ALA A 195 12.01 0.26 1.13
CA ALA A 195 13.43 0.51 1.28
C ALA A 195 13.75 1.28 2.57
N ASP A 196 14.96 1.05 3.15
CA ASP A 196 15.39 1.73 4.38
C ASP A 196 15.67 3.23 4.16
N ASP A 197 16.01 3.62 2.93
CA ASP A 197 16.28 5.01 2.53
C ASP A 197 15.03 5.75 2.03
N ASP A 198 13.85 5.19 2.28
CA ASP A 198 12.57 5.85 2.00
C ASP A 198 12.46 7.17 2.78
N ASP A 199 12.02 8.23 2.14
CA ASP A 199 11.86 9.55 2.75
C ASP A 199 10.58 9.67 3.61
N ASP A 200 9.64 8.71 3.52
CA ASP A 200 8.51 8.58 4.43
C ASP A 200 8.93 7.82 5.70
N ARG A 201 9.23 8.61 6.74
CA ARG A 201 9.72 8.09 8.03
C ARG A 201 8.71 7.12 8.65
N GLY A 202 9.20 5.95 9.09
CA GLY A 202 8.39 4.90 9.72
C GLY A 202 7.67 3.97 8.75
N VAL A 203 7.82 4.16 7.43
CA VAL A 203 7.16 3.32 6.43
C VAL A 203 7.63 1.87 6.49
N VAL A 204 8.90 1.62 6.82
CA VAL A 204 9.46 0.27 6.96
C VAL A 204 8.72 -0.51 8.06
N GLU A 205 8.55 0.08 9.23
CA GLU A 205 7.84 -0.53 10.36
C GLU A 205 6.36 -0.77 10.02
N ILE A 206 5.74 0.17 9.33
CA ILE A 206 4.35 0.03 8.89
C ILE A 206 4.19 -1.12 7.89
N MET A 207 5.09 -1.24 6.91
CA MET A 207 5.08 -2.33 5.94
C MET A 207 5.34 -3.70 6.61
N GLN A 208 6.26 -3.75 7.57
CA GLN A 208 6.50 -4.94 8.38
C GLN A 208 5.29 -5.29 9.23
N TRP A 209 4.58 -4.30 9.78
CA TRP A 209 3.34 -4.51 10.52
C TRP A 209 2.24 -5.07 9.61
N LEU A 210 2.01 -4.49 8.42
CA LEU A 210 1.04 -5.03 7.46
C LEU A 210 1.36 -6.47 7.06
N TYR A 211 2.63 -6.77 6.85
CA TYR A 211 3.06 -8.13 6.53
C TYR A 211 2.79 -9.11 7.66
N ALA A 212 3.03 -8.71 8.91
CA ALA A 212 2.84 -9.55 10.09
C ALA A 212 1.36 -9.81 10.40
N LEU A 213 0.49 -8.78 10.25
CA LEU A 213 -0.93 -8.90 10.56
C LEU A 213 -1.72 -9.73 9.55
N SER A 214 -1.25 -9.82 8.29
CA SER A 214 -1.95 -10.55 7.24
C SER A 214 -1.71 -12.06 7.35
N PRO A 215 -2.77 -12.88 7.49
CA PRO A 215 -2.64 -14.29 7.80
C PRO A 215 -2.29 -15.17 6.59
N ASN A 216 -2.20 -14.63 5.38
CA ASN A 216 -1.92 -15.42 4.19
C ASN A 216 -0.44 -15.85 4.16
N PRO A 217 -0.14 -17.18 4.13
CA PRO A 217 1.23 -17.67 4.15
C PRO A 217 2.00 -17.40 2.84
N GLY A 218 1.28 -17.06 1.77
CA GLY A 218 1.87 -16.73 0.46
C GLY A 218 2.30 -15.29 0.31
N ASN A 219 2.10 -14.46 1.33
CA ASN A 219 2.53 -13.07 1.30
C ASN A 219 4.04 -12.93 1.15
N LYS A 220 4.46 -11.88 0.46
CA LYS A 220 5.86 -11.56 0.20
C LYS A 220 6.14 -10.11 0.60
N LEU A 221 7.24 -9.88 1.30
CA LEU A 221 7.79 -8.56 1.59
C LEU A 221 9.23 -8.52 1.10
N GLU A 222 9.48 -7.67 0.11
CA GLU A 222 10.82 -7.30 -0.33
C GLU A 222 11.26 -6.06 0.48
N HIS A 223 12.38 -6.20 1.17
CA HIS A 223 12.94 -5.14 1.99
C HIS A 223 14.36 -4.85 1.50
N TYR A 224 14.55 -3.64 1.00
CA TYR A 224 15.80 -3.19 0.41
C TYR A 224 16.52 -2.20 1.32
N ALA A 225 17.83 -2.21 1.30
CA ALA A 225 18.63 -1.19 2.02
C ALA A 225 18.59 0.18 1.31
N VAL A 226 18.43 0.18 -0.02
CA VAL A 226 18.36 1.38 -0.86
C VAL A 226 17.29 1.16 -1.91
N GLY A 227 16.51 2.18 -2.22
CA GLY A 227 15.45 2.07 -3.24
C GLY A 227 14.59 3.32 -3.36
N GLY A 228 14.59 4.20 -2.36
CA GLY A 228 13.73 5.37 -2.29
C GLY A 228 12.27 5.01 -2.09
N HIS A 229 11.38 5.95 -2.39
CA HIS A 229 9.96 5.89 -2.08
C HIS A 229 9.12 5.33 -3.23
N GLY A 230 8.31 4.32 -2.95
CA GLY A 230 7.29 3.81 -3.88
C GLY A 230 7.88 3.30 -5.19
N VAL A 231 7.47 3.87 -6.32
CA VAL A 231 7.94 3.45 -7.65
C VAL A 231 9.41 3.80 -7.94
N GLU A 232 10.07 4.57 -7.09
CA GLU A 232 11.50 4.86 -7.24
C GLU A 232 12.35 3.59 -7.09
N MET A 233 11.86 2.62 -6.33
CA MET A 233 12.47 1.29 -6.21
C MET A 233 12.66 0.58 -7.56
N PHE A 234 11.84 0.82 -8.57
CA PHE A 234 11.99 0.20 -9.90
C PHE A 234 13.29 0.60 -10.59
N LYS A 235 13.76 1.83 -10.34
CA LYS A 235 15.05 2.30 -10.88
C LYS A 235 16.24 1.68 -10.16
N ALA A 236 16.11 1.45 -8.84
CA ALA A 236 17.16 0.86 -8.03
C ALA A 236 17.23 -0.68 -8.17
N HIS A 237 16.08 -1.32 -8.45
CA HIS A 237 15.91 -2.77 -8.52
C HIS A 237 15.20 -3.15 -9.82
N GLU A 238 15.96 -3.36 -10.89
CA GLU A 238 15.46 -3.66 -12.25
C GLU A 238 14.65 -4.96 -12.32
N ASP A 239 14.84 -5.88 -11.37
CA ASP A 239 14.11 -7.14 -11.27
C ASP A 239 12.74 -7.02 -10.57
N LEU A 240 12.50 -5.93 -9.82
CA LEU A 240 11.29 -5.77 -9.01
C LEU A 240 10.00 -5.80 -9.84
N GLU A 241 9.98 -5.14 -11.00
CA GLU A 241 8.82 -5.23 -11.91
C GLU A 241 8.60 -6.66 -12.42
N GLY A 242 9.68 -7.39 -12.71
CA GLY A 242 9.62 -8.80 -13.10
C GLY A 242 9.01 -9.68 -12.01
N MET A 243 9.39 -9.43 -10.75
CA MET A 243 8.84 -10.12 -9.59
C MET A 243 7.33 -9.83 -9.41
N ILE A 244 6.91 -8.59 -9.65
CA ILE A 244 5.49 -8.19 -9.60
C ILE A 244 4.70 -8.86 -10.73
N VAL A 245 5.25 -8.93 -11.94
CA VAL A 245 4.63 -9.65 -13.08
C VAL A 245 4.45 -11.13 -12.75
N GLU A 246 5.48 -11.79 -12.23
CA GLU A 246 5.41 -13.19 -11.79
C GLU A 246 4.37 -13.36 -10.67
N TRP A 247 4.35 -12.44 -9.70
CA TRP A 247 3.39 -12.44 -8.60
C TRP A 247 1.95 -12.43 -9.09
N PHE A 248 1.57 -11.46 -9.92
CA PHE A 248 0.22 -11.38 -10.46
C PHE A 248 -0.10 -12.55 -11.39
N GLY A 249 0.85 -13.00 -12.21
CA GLY A 249 0.71 -14.21 -13.02
C GLY A 249 0.35 -15.41 -12.16
N ARG A 250 1.05 -15.66 -11.07
CA ARG A 250 0.82 -16.78 -10.15
C ARG A 250 -0.48 -16.63 -9.37
N THR A 251 -0.77 -15.45 -8.83
CA THR A 251 -1.88 -15.25 -7.88
C THR A 251 -3.24 -15.04 -8.56
N LEU A 252 -3.26 -14.60 -9.81
CA LEU A 252 -4.48 -14.34 -10.56
C LEU A 252 -4.82 -15.42 -11.59
N THR A 253 -3.86 -16.17 -12.12
CA THR A 253 -4.10 -17.17 -13.18
C THR A 253 -4.02 -18.61 -12.69
N ALA A 254 -3.09 -18.93 -11.79
CA ALA A 254 -3.01 -20.20 -11.15
C ALA A 254 -4.08 -20.24 -10.04
N ASN A 255 -4.91 -21.28 -10.03
CA ASN A 255 -6.03 -21.47 -9.12
C ASN A 255 -5.69 -21.01 -7.67
N PRO A 256 -6.26 -19.91 -7.16
CA PRO A 256 -5.84 -19.25 -5.92
C PRO A 256 -6.27 -19.99 -4.65
N THR A 257 -6.78 -21.20 -4.77
CA THR A 257 -7.06 -22.09 -3.65
C THR A 257 -5.76 -22.66 -3.06
N VAL A 258 -4.86 -21.77 -2.64
CA VAL A 258 -3.89 -22.18 -1.63
C VAL A 258 -4.68 -22.38 -0.35
N SER A 259 -4.92 -23.63 0.00
CA SER A 259 -5.37 -24.01 1.35
C SER A 259 -4.39 -23.35 2.31
N ALA A 260 -4.82 -22.26 2.91
CA ALA A 260 -4.03 -21.56 3.92
C ALA A 260 -3.96 -22.45 5.17
N LYS A 261 -3.09 -23.45 5.16
CA LYS A 261 -2.52 -23.91 6.42
C LYS A 261 -1.80 -22.68 6.97
N ARG A 262 -2.37 -22.12 8.04
CA ARG A 262 -1.78 -21.00 8.78
C ARG A 262 -0.29 -21.32 8.94
N ALA A 263 0.58 -20.56 8.28
CA ALA A 263 1.99 -20.66 8.52
C ALA A 263 2.22 -20.48 10.03
N ALA A 264 3.18 -21.18 10.59
CA ALA A 264 3.59 -20.93 11.96
C ALA A 264 3.82 -19.43 12.10
N ALA A 265 3.21 -18.84 13.15
CA ALA A 265 3.30 -17.40 13.39
C ALA A 265 4.78 -17.00 13.31
N LYS A 266 5.12 -16.11 12.38
CA LYS A 266 6.49 -15.58 12.28
C LYS A 266 6.83 -14.88 13.59
N PRO A 267 8.07 -14.96 14.09
CA PRO A 267 8.49 -14.14 15.21
C PRO A 267 8.23 -12.68 14.86
N VAL A 268 7.42 -12.02 15.64
CA VAL A 268 7.06 -10.61 15.44
C VAL A 268 7.85 -9.81 16.47
N SER A 269 8.42 -8.68 16.07
CA SER A 269 9.15 -7.81 16.99
C SER A 269 8.23 -7.29 18.11
N HIS A 270 8.79 -6.80 19.21
CA HIS A 270 8.02 -6.25 20.31
C HIS A 270 7.24 -5.01 19.88
N GLU A 271 7.80 -4.23 18.96
CA GLU A 271 7.19 -3.05 18.37
C GLU A 271 5.92 -3.41 17.60
N ILE A 272 5.99 -4.42 16.75
CA ILE A 272 4.81 -4.89 16.00
C ILE A 272 3.77 -5.49 16.94
N GLN A 273 4.18 -6.22 17.98
CA GLN A 273 3.25 -6.74 18.98
C GLN A 273 2.51 -5.61 19.71
N PHE A 274 3.24 -4.53 20.02
CA PHE A 274 2.67 -3.34 20.63
C PHE A 274 1.65 -2.66 19.71
N LEU A 275 2.01 -2.42 18.45
CA LEU A 275 1.13 -1.81 17.44
C LEU A 275 -0.13 -2.66 17.19
N GLU A 276 0.03 -3.99 17.08
CA GLU A 276 -1.10 -4.92 16.96
C GLU A 276 -2.03 -4.84 18.17
N MET A 277 -1.49 -4.65 19.38
CA MET A 277 -2.29 -4.48 20.57
C MET A 277 -3.09 -3.17 20.54
N VAL A 278 -2.44 -2.06 20.16
CA VAL A 278 -3.10 -0.74 20.03
C VAL A 278 -4.30 -0.82 19.08
N ASP A 279 -4.14 -1.50 17.95
CA ASP A 279 -5.13 -1.57 16.88
C ASP A 279 -6.36 -2.48 17.19
N GLN A 280 -6.36 -3.16 18.35
CA GLN A 280 -7.51 -3.98 18.75
C GLN A 280 -8.53 -3.17 19.58
N PRO A 281 -9.80 -3.56 19.58
CA PRO A 281 -10.81 -2.93 20.46
C PRO A 281 -10.36 -2.90 21.93
N GLY A 282 -10.32 -1.72 22.51
CA GLY A 282 -9.80 -1.50 23.88
C GLY A 282 -8.29 -1.71 24.02
N GLY A 283 -7.58 -1.73 22.92
CA GLY A 283 -6.15 -2.02 22.86
C GLY A 283 -5.30 -0.91 23.43
N VAL A 284 -5.69 0.37 23.28
CA VAL A 284 -4.94 1.51 23.81
C VAL A 284 -4.65 1.35 25.29
N ALA A 285 -5.66 1.05 26.12
CA ALA A 285 -5.47 0.87 27.56
C ALA A 285 -4.55 -0.33 27.89
N LYS A 286 -4.60 -1.41 27.10
CA LYS A 286 -3.73 -2.56 27.29
C LYS A 286 -2.29 -2.23 26.90
N ALA A 287 -2.11 -1.52 25.80
CA ALA A 287 -0.81 -1.08 25.31
C ALA A 287 -0.15 -0.09 26.27
N THR A 288 -0.94 0.87 26.82
CA THR A 288 -0.47 1.79 27.85
C THR A 288 0.05 1.02 29.06
N LYS A 289 -0.73 0.06 29.55
CA LYS A 289 -0.30 -0.77 30.71
C LYS A 289 0.97 -1.58 30.38
N MET A 290 1.03 -2.18 29.20
CA MET A 290 2.22 -2.92 28.75
C MET A 290 3.46 -2.02 28.72
N TYR A 291 3.33 -0.80 28.21
CA TYR A 291 4.42 0.18 28.19
C TYR A 291 4.87 0.59 29.59
N GLU A 292 3.92 0.90 30.49
CA GLU A 292 4.20 1.23 31.89
C GLU A 292 4.94 0.10 32.60
N GLU A 293 4.47 -1.16 32.45
CA GLU A 293 5.13 -2.34 33.03
C GLU A 293 6.54 -2.58 32.45
N ALA A 294 6.75 -2.32 31.15
CA ALA A 294 8.06 -2.42 30.53
C ALA A 294 9.01 -1.33 31.06
N ARG A 295 8.55 -0.09 31.21
CA ARG A 295 9.31 1.05 31.74
C ARG A 295 9.68 0.88 33.22
N GLN A 296 8.85 0.20 34.01
CA GLN A 296 9.19 -0.16 35.39
C GLN A 296 10.39 -1.12 35.46
N LYS A 297 10.52 -2.01 34.48
CA LYS A 297 11.63 -2.97 34.42
C LYS A 297 12.88 -2.37 33.79
N ASP A 298 12.70 -1.60 32.72
CA ASP A 298 13.76 -0.85 32.03
C ASP A 298 13.26 0.58 31.72
N PRO A 299 13.70 1.59 32.48
CA PRO A 299 13.32 2.98 32.24
C PRO A 299 13.71 3.56 30.86
N LYS A 300 14.55 2.87 30.11
CA LYS A 300 14.96 3.29 28.75
C LYS A 300 14.29 2.52 27.64
N VAL A 301 13.42 1.55 27.96
CA VAL A 301 12.78 0.74 26.94
C VAL A 301 11.89 1.62 26.06
N VAL A 302 11.95 1.36 24.75
CA VAL A 302 11.08 1.93 23.72
C VAL A 302 10.41 0.77 23.02
N LEU A 303 9.07 0.80 22.90
CA LEU A 303 8.26 -0.28 22.29
C LEU A 303 7.65 0.13 20.95
N PHE A 304 8.01 1.30 20.42
CA PHE A 304 7.46 1.83 19.16
C PHE A 304 8.38 2.95 18.66
N SER A 305 8.40 3.19 17.35
CA SER A 305 9.05 4.38 16.81
C SER A 305 8.17 5.63 16.99
N GLU A 306 8.81 6.79 17.18
CA GLU A 306 8.13 8.08 17.36
C GLU A 306 7.11 8.34 16.24
N VAL A 307 7.56 8.15 15.00
CA VAL A 307 6.78 8.51 13.82
C VAL A 307 5.58 7.60 13.66
N VAL A 308 5.73 6.29 13.88
CA VAL A 308 4.62 5.34 13.78
C VAL A 308 3.60 5.59 14.88
N MET A 309 4.05 5.83 16.12
CA MET A 309 3.14 6.15 17.24
C MET A 309 2.41 7.47 16.98
N ASN A 310 3.08 8.44 16.42
CA ASN A 310 2.48 9.71 16.03
C ASN A 310 1.36 9.48 14.99
N ARG A 311 1.63 8.70 13.94
CA ARG A 311 0.66 8.35 12.90
C ARG A 311 -0.57 7.66 13.49
N VAL A 312 -0.37 6.63 14.33
CA VAL A 312 -1.48 5.92 15.00
C VAL A 312 -2.28 6.84 15.92
N GLY A 313 -1.61 7.74 16.66
CA GLY A 313 -2.27 8.76 17.46
C GLY A 313 -3.19 9.68 16.65
N TYR A 314 -2.74 10.12 15.48
CA TYR A 314 -3.57 10.92 14.56
C TYR A 314 -4.70 10.10 13.93
N GLU A 315 -4.52 8.83 13.63
CA GLU A 315 -5.61 7.97 13.16
C GLU A 315 -6.76 7.90 14.19
N HIS A 316 -6.42 7.73 15.48
CA HIS A 316 -7.41 7.79 16.57
C HIS A 316 -8.10 9.14 16.64
N LEU A 317 -7.33 10.24 16.48
CA LEU A 317 -7.88 11.59 16.49
C LEU A 317 -8.87 11.83 15.34
N GLN A 318 -8.51 11.42 14.12
CA GLN A 318 -9.35 11.51 12.93
C GLN A 318 -10.61 10.63 13.03
N ALA A 319 -10.49 9.46 13.68
CA ALA A 319 -11.61 8.58 13.96
C ALA A 319 -12.55 9.10 15.08
N GLY A 320 -12.24 10.25 15.70
CA GLY A 320 -12.99 10.81 16.81
C GLY A 320 -12.70 10.20 18.19
N ASP A 321 -11.76 9.25 18.28
CA ASP A 321 -11.28 8.70 19.55
C ASP A 321 -10.22 9.62 20.17
N VAL A 322 -10.65 10.83 20.52
CA VAL A 322 -9.79 11.87 21.11
C VAL A 322 -9.12 11.38 22.40
N LYS A 323 -9.80 10.55 23.19
CA LYS A 323 -9.23 10.01 24.42
C LYS A 323 -8.07 9.05 24.13
N GLY A 324 -8.27 8.10 23.22
CA GLY A 324 -7.22 7.18 22.79
C GLY A 324 -6.02 7.92 22.16
N ALA A 325 -6.29 8.92 21.33
CA ALA A 325 -5.25 9.76 20.75
C ALA A 325 -4.38 10.44 21.81
N ILE A 326 -5.01 11.04 22.85
CA ILE A 326 -4.27 11.66 23.96
C ILE A 326 -3.42 10.63 24.69
N GLU A 327 -3.96 9.45 25.01
CA GLU A 327 -3.22 8.40 25.70
C GLU A 327 -1.98 7.96 24.90
N LEU A 328 -2.14 7.68 23.59
CA LEU A 328 -1.04 7.26 22.71
C LEU A 328 0.01 8.36 22.52
N LEU A 329 -0.42 9.58 22.24
CA LEU A 329 0.52 10.69 22.02
C LEU A 329 1.25 11.10 23.30
N LYS A 330 0.67 10.87 24.48
CA LYS A 330 1.37 10.99 25.78
C LYS A 330 2.46 9.94 25.92
N LEU A 331 2.20 8.67 25.57
CA LEU A 331 3.25 7.66 25.56
C LEU A 331 4.39 8.05 24.63
N ASN A 332 4.08 8.69 23.49
CA ASN A 332 5.09 9.20 22.58
C ASN A 332 5.92 10.31 23.22
N VAL A 333 5.32 11.25 23.95
CA VAL A 333 6.05 12.27 24.73
C VAL A 333 6.96 11.62 25.79
N GLU A 334 6.51 10.57 26.47
CA GLU A 334 7.29 9.86 27.49
C GLU A 334 8.47 9.10 26.90
N ALA A 335 8.30 8.51 25.71
CA ALA A 335 9.36 7.78 25.00
C ALA A 335 10.40 8.71 24.38
N TYR A 336 9.96 9.86 23.85
CA TYR A 336 10.80 10.80 23.08
C TYR A 336 10.74 12.23 23.63
N PRO A 337 11.12 12.45 24.91
CA PRO A 337 10.89 13.73 25.58
C PRO A 337 11.69 14.93 25.04
N ASN A 338 12.62 14.69 24.12
CA ASN A 338 13.42 15.73 23.49
C ASN A 338 12.94 16.09 22.06
N SER A 339 12.00 15.33 21.48
CA SER A 339 11.48 15.61 20.16
C SER A 339 10.45 16.74 20.18
N PRO A 340 10.60 17.76 19.34
CA PRO A 340 9.59 18.83 19.23
C PRO A 340 8.26 18.31 18.67
N ASN A 341 8.30 17.32 17.78
CA ASN A 341 7.13 16.77 17.11
C ASN A 341 6.13 16.12 18.09
N VAL A 342 6.59 15.40 19.11
CA VAL A 342 5.67 14.74 20.04
C VAL A 342 4.85 15.73 20.88
N TYR A 343 5.44 16.90 21.19
CA TYR A 343 4.73 17.97 21.89
C TYR A 343 3.73 18.69 20.99
N ASP A 344 4.10 18.90 19.72
CA ASP A 344 3.19 19.48 18.73
C ASP A 344 1.97 18.59 18.53
N SER A 345 2.18 17.28 18.36
CA SER A 345 1.12 16.30 18.12
C SER A 345 0.18 16.10 19.32
N VAL A 346 0.73 15.99 20.54
CA VAL A 346 -0.14 15.90 21.73
C VAL A 346 -0.91 17.21 21.99
N SER A 347 -0.35 18.36 21.55
CA SER A 347 -1.06 19.64 21.59
C SER A 347 -2.30 19.63 20.70
N ASP A 348 -2.23 19.04 19.50
CA ASP A 348 -3.40 18.86 18.62
C ASP A 348 -4.50 18.02 19.27
N ALA A 349 -4.13 16.93 19.90
CA ALA A 349 -5.09 16.08 20.60
C ALA A 349 -5.75 16.77 21.79
N TYR A 350 -4.98 17.58 22.54
CA TYR A 350 -5.54 18.41 23.62
C TYR A 350 -6.46 19.50 23.10
N LEU A 351 -6.10 20.14 21.97
CA LEU A 351 -6.95 21.14 21.33
C LEU A 351 -8.29 20.52 20.88
N ALA A 352 -8.25 19.36 20.26
CA ALA A 352 -9.45 18.62 19.85
C ALA A 352 -10.32 18.21 21.06
N ALA A 353 -9.71 18.00 22.23
CA ALA A 353 -10.41 17.70 23.49
C ALA A 353 -10.95 18.96 24.21
N GLY A 354 -10.74 20.16 23.66
CA GLY A 354 -11.09 21.44 24.32
C GLY A 354 -10.22 21.76 25.54
N ARG A 355 -9.07 21.07 25.73
CA ARG A 355 -8.13 21.28 26.83
C ARG A 355 -7.11 22.35 26.45
N ASN A 356 -7.59 23.59 26.27
CA ASN A 356 -6.82 24.69 25.69
C ASN A 356 -5.53 25.03 26.46
N GLU A 357 -5.52 24.96 27.78
CA GLU A 357 -4.32 25.21 28.59
C GLU A 357 -3.22 24.21 28.32
N LEU A 358 -3.57 22.90 28.26
CA LEU A 358 -2.62 21.85 27.96
C LEU A 358 -2.13 21.92 26.51
N ALA A 359 -3.01 22.26 25.57
CA ALA A 359 -2.63 22.48 24.17
C ALA A 359 -1.61 23.62 24.07
N LEU A 360 -1.88 24.76 24.72
CA LEU A 360 -0.99 25.93 24.77
C LEU A 360 0.39 25.58 25.37
N GLU A 361 0.40 24.87 26.51
CA GLU A 361 1.63 24.43 27.16
C GLU A 361 2.49 23.58 26.24
N ASN A 362 1.87 22.57 25.58
CA ASN A 362 2.61 21.65 24.72
C ASN A 362 3.05 22.31 23.40
N ALA A 363 2.27 23.21 22.80
CA ALA A 363 2.72 24.00 21.64
C ALA A 363 3.94 24.86 21.98
N LYS A 364 4.01 25.46 23.18
CA LYS A 364 5.19 26.20 23.65
C LYS A 364 6.40 25.28 23.84
N LYS A 365 6.21 24.07 24.37
CA LYS A 365 7.27 23.05 24.50
C LYS A 365 7.80 22.63 23.12
N ALA A 366 6.92 22.40 22.15
CA ALA A 366 7.32 22.09 20.78
C ALA A 366 8.31 23.14 20.25
N LEU A 367 7.96 24.45 20.34
CA LEU A 367 8.85 25.53 19.92
C LEU A 367 10.16 25.60 20.72
N GLN A 368 10.12 25.32 22.02
CA GLN A 368 11.31 25.30 22.87
C GLN A 368 12.29 24.18 22.48
N TYR A 369 11.77 22.96 22.22
CA TYR A 369 12.60 21.84 21.78
C TYR A 369 13.08 22.01 20.35
N LEU A 370 12.26 22.61 19.47
CA LEU A 370 12.62 22.90 18.09
C LEU A 370 13.88 23.78 17.97
N GLN A 371 14.04 24.75 18.90
CA GLN A 371 15.26 25.59 18.94
C GLN A 371 16.54 24.80 19.24
N LYS A 372 16.41 23.62 19.87
CA LYS A 372 17.53 22.76 20.27
C LYS A 372 17.73 21.58 19.31
N ASP A 373 16.78 21.36 18.41
CA ASP A 373 16.84 20.24 17.48
C ASP A 373 17.85 20.52 16.35
N THR A 374 18.84 19.61 16.27
CA THR A 374 19.89 19.60 15.25
C THR A 374 19.81 18.40 14.31
N THR A 375 18.81 17.54 14.49
CA THR A 375 18.72 16.25 13.82
C THR A 375 17.71 16.24 12.69
N ASP A 376 16.58 16.91 12.85
CA ASP A 376 15.51 16.90 11.86
C ASP A 376 15.81 17.82 10.66
N PRO A 377 15.36 17.43 9.46
CA PRO A 377 15.45 18.28 8.27
C PRO A 377 14.75 19.62 8.46
N GLN A 378 15.27 20.69 7.84
CA GLN A 378 14.73 22.04 8.00
C GLN A 378 13.25 22.14 7.58
N THR A 379 12.86 21.47 6.49
CA THR A 379 11.46 21.45 6.03
C THR A 379 10.50 20.85 7.06
N TYR A 380 10.94 19.80 7.78
CA TYR A 380 10.16 19.18 8.85
C TYR A 380 10.03 20.13 10.06
N LYS A 381 11.13 20.76 10.43
CA LYS A 381 11.15 21.79 11.50
C LYS A 381 10.27 22.99 11.19
N ASP A 382 10.26 23.44 9.95
CA ASP A 382 9.41 24.56 9.51
C ASP A 382 7.92 24.18 9.62
N GLY A 383 7.54 22.96 9.31
CA GLY A 383 6.19 22.43 9.49
C GLY A 383 5.73 22.45 10.96
N ILE A 384 6.53 21.89 11.86
CA ILE A 384 6.26 21.88 13.31
C ILE A 384 6.13 23.31 13.83
N LYS A 385 7.03 24.20 13.40
CA LYS A 385 7.00 25.61 13.80
C LYS A 385 5.71 26.29 13.40
N ALA A 386 5.34 26.19 12.12
CA ALA A 386 4.13 26.80 11.59
C ALA A 386 2.88 26.31 12.33
N ASN A 387 2.80 25.00 12.56
CA ASN A 387 1.68 24.36 13.24
C ASN A 387 1.56 24.82 14.72
N ALA A 388 2.67 24.83 15.44
CA ALA A 388 2.67 25.30 16.83
C ALA A 388 2.35 26.81 16.94
N GLU A 389 2.89 27.67 16.07
CA GLU A 389 2.60 29.11 16.04
C GLU A 389 1.13 29.40 15.70
N GLU A 390 0.52 28.65 14.77
CA GLU A 390 -0.90 28.77 14.47
C GLU A 390 -1.78 28.43 15.67
N LYS A 391 -1.47 27.33 16.39
CA LYS A 391 -2.17 26.96 17.64
C LYS A 391 -2.08 28.06 18.69
N LEU A 392 -0.87 28.63 18.90
CA LEU A 392 -0.68 29.71 19.84
C LEU A 392 -1.54 30.94 19.50
N LYS A 393 -1.58 31.31 18.22
CA LYS A 393 -2.40 32.42 17.73
C LYS A 393 -3.89 32.15 17.95
N LYS A 394 -4.36 30.98 17.52
CA LYS A 394 -5.77 30.57 17.66
C LYS A 394 -6.25 30.56 19.13
N LEU A 395 -5.40 30.08 20.04
CA LEU A 395 -5.71 30.03 21.46
C LEU A 395 -5.62 31.41 22.16
N ALA A 396 -4.79 32.35 21.65
CA ALA A 396 -4.71 33.71 22.17
C ALA A 396 -5.90 34.59 21.75
N GLU A 397 -6.51 34.30 20.58
CA GLU A 397 -7.67 35.08 20.09
C GLU A 397 -8.99 34.69 20.81
N GLY A 398 -9.02 33.58 21.54
CA GLY A 398 -10.21 33.06 22.22
C GLY A 398 -11.25 32.47 21.27
N PRO A 399 -12.32 31.83 21.79
CA PRO A 399 -13.39 31.34 20.94
C PRO A 399 -14.11 32.51 20.25
N LYS A 400 -14.18 32.46 18.91
CA LYS A 400 -15.01 33.37 18.11
C LYS A 400 -16.48 33.08 18.29
#